data_aa4c3d24b8d879bd37b5b8cc124f571d
#
_entry.id   aa4c3d24b8d879bd37b5b8cc124f571d
#
_cell.length_a   1.000
_cell.length_b   1.000
_cell.length_c   1.000
_cell.angle_alpha   90.00
_cell.angle_beta   90.00
_cell.angle_gamma   90.00
#
_symmetry.space_group_name_H-M   'P 1'
#
loop_
_entity.id
_entity.type
_entity.pdbx_description
1 polymer ?
#
loop_
_entity_poly.entity_id
_entity_poly.type
_entity_poly.pdbx_seq_one_letter_code
_entity_poly.pdbx_strand_id
1 'polypeptide(L)'
;DEQTNRSGQLFFKYDHFGLSFRDFDNYLPGKDLRVTIRKGSLSTVNGFFRLQDVTLAAKKDSIRFSTPLISLTGIRIPKNSIYQIGFDRFDLSDGDFSMSWGSDTTILRTESQKDIQLALENVFVDLKKKTFQLGDLQLQTKDIDIPLDNGFYRLKIGGLDLRESGLRLDHVHLVSPYSKMEFAYKQPKHQDWFDVKVGNVRLTDVDIPGYFSTKELHVGGLWINDVLLQNLKNRKIPVEPHIVPMIYEGLQKAPVRFKIDTASIANFSVVYEELPVKGDKPGKLYFTDMNGQFSGLTNIVSYPEQFIRLHADGNLMGSGHFTATWQLPVDSLYDRFLLDARLDSLDL
;
A
#
# COMPACT_ATOMS: atom_id res chain seq x y z
N ASP A 1 21.62 38.68 -25.36
CA ASP A 1 22.70 39.64 -25.03
C ASP A 1 23.77 38.85 -24.25
N GLU A 2 25.00 38.84 -24.81
CA GLU A 2 26.19 38.34 -24.13
C GLU A 2 26.71 39.43 -23.20
N GLN A 3 26.74 39.19 -21.91
CA GLN A 3 27.46 40.01 -20.97
C GLN A 3 28.61 39.23 -20.38
N THR A 4 29.84 39.63 -20.62
CA THR A 4 31.05 39.16 -19.94
C THR A 4 31.28 40.00 -18.68
N ASN A 5 31.41 39.33 -17.52
CA ASN A 5 31.85 40.01 -16.33
C ASN A 5 33.39 40.10 -16.33
N ARG A 6 33.97 40.88 -15.42
CA ARG A 6 35.44 41.07 -15.28
C ARG A 6 36.23 39.80 -14.97
N SER A 7 35.59 38.67 -14.68
CA SER A 7 36.23 37.35 -14.45
C SER A 7 36.19 36.45 -15.65
N GLY A 8 35.74 36.91 -16.82
CA GLY A 8 35.74 36.13 -18.06
C GLY A 8 34.67 35.04 -18.13
N GLN A 9 33.72 35.01 -17.21
CA GLN A 9 32.59 34.07 -17.29
C GLN A 9 31.52 34.63 -18.21
N LEU A 10 31.11 33.86 -19.20
CA LEU A 10 29.99 34.14 -20.08
C LEU A 10 28.67 33.87 -19.33
N PHE A 11 27.84 34.90 -19.22
CA PHE A 11 26.46 34.77 -18.72
C PHE A 11 25.50 34.95 -19.91
N PHE A 12 24.71 33.88 -20.17
CA PHE A 12 23.61 33.97 -21.11
C PHE A 12 22.32 34.31 -20.35
N LYS A 13 21.70 35.40 -20.67
CA LYS A 13 20.39 35.79 -20.15
C LYS A 13 19.35 35.60 -21.25
N TYR A 14 18.59 34.50 -21.13
CA TYR A 14 17.45 34.23 -21.99
C TYR A 14 16.17 34.42 -21.20
N ASP A 15 15.24 35.18 -21.73
CA ASP A 15 13.90 35.28 -21.17
C ASP A 15 13.10 34.00 -21.45
N HIS A 16 13.37 33.38 -22.59
CA HIS A 16 12.70 32.16 -23.03
C HIS A 16 13.61 31.26 -23.83
N PHE A 17 13.57 29.95 -23.57
CA PHE A 17 14.21 28.97 -24.41
C PHE A 17 13.39 27.69 -24.52
N GLY A 18 13.61 26.95 -25.60
CA GLY A 18 13.09 25.61 -25.80
C GLY A 18 14.22 24.64 -26.15
N LEU A 19 14.16 23.44 -25.62
CA LEU A 19 15.09 22.36 -25.91
C LEU A 19 14.29 21.14 -26.34
N SER A 20 14.75 20.45 -27.38
CA SER A 20 14.24 19.13 -27.73
C SER A 20 15.37 18.21 -28.11
N PHE A 21 15.24 16.93 -27.76
CA PHE A 21 16.17 15.88 -28.13
C PHE A 21 15.40 14.60 -28.52
N ARG A 22 16.07 13.69 -29.22
CA ARG A 22 15.53 12.39 -29.60
C ARG A 22 16.55 11.30 -29.35
N ASP A 23 16.04 10.08 -29.16
CA ASP A 23 16.79 8.84 -29.12
C ASP A 23 17.95 8.89 -28.11
N PHE A 24 17.64 9.40 -26.91
CA PHE A 24 18.56 9.38 -25.79
C PHE A 24 18.66 7.95 -25.24
N ASP A 25 19.88 7.43 -25.14
CA ASP A 25 20.19 6.12 -24.59
C ASP A 25 21.53 6.17 -23.86
N ASN A 26 21.49 6.12 -22.54
CA ASN A 26 22.69 6.21 -21.73
C ASN A 26 22.50 5.61 -20.33
N TYR A 27 23.60 5.37 -19.65
CA TYR A 27 23.61 4.98 -18.24
C TYR A 27 23.71 6.21 -17.34
N LEU A 28 22.97 6.19 -16.22
CA LEU A 28 23.09 7.24 -15.20
C LEU A 28 24.49 7.17 -14.58
N PRO A 29 25.19 8.32 -14.43
CA PRO A 29 26.53 8.36 -13.86
C PRO A 29 26.60 7.69 -12.47
N GLY A 30 27.52 6.75 -12.30
CA GLY A 30 27.73 6.03 -11.04
C GLY A 30 26.59 5.09 -10.64
N LYS A 31 25.64 4.83 -11.53
CA LYS A 31 24.52 3.89 -11.33
C LYS A 31 24.49 2.86 -12.45
N ASP A 32 24.11 1.65 -12.10
CA ASP A 32 23.89 0.58 -13.06
C ASP A 32 22.44 0.62 -13.61
N LEU A 33 22.02 1.80 -14.04
CA LEU A 33 20.68 2.11 -14.51
C LEU A 33 20.76 2.75 -15.89
N ARG A 34 20.27 2.03 -16.90
CA ARG A 34 20.13 2.51 -18.28
C ARG A 34 18.83 3.31 -18.41
N VAL A 35 18.92 4.46 -19.06
CA VAL A 35 17.79 5.34 -19.37
C VAL A 35 17.68 5.45 -20.88
N THR A 36 16.51 5.11 -21.42
CA THR A 36 16.18 5.37 -22.83
C THR A 36 14.98 6.29 -22.91
N ILE A 37 15.03 7.28 -23.82
CA ILE A 37 13.96 8.25 -24.04
C ILE A 37 13.87 8.50 -25.54
N ARG A 38 12.73 8.19 -26.17
CA ARG A 38 12.56 8.43 -27.60
C ARG A 38 12.51 9.93 -27.93
N LYS A 39 11.84 10.72 -27.11
CA LYS A 39 11.74 12.17 -27.33
C LYS A 39 11.65 12.91 -26.01
N GLY A 40 12.44 13.97 -25.89
CA GLY A 40 12.34 14.94 -24.80
C GLY A 40 12.09 16.35 -25.31
N SER A 41 11.33 17.13 -24.58
CA SER A 41 11.07 18.54 -24.88
C SER A 41 10.88 19.36 -23.60
N LEU A 42 11.49 20.53 -23.59
CA LEU A 42 11.39 21.53 -22.54
C LEU A 42 11.02 22.87 -23.17
N SER A 43 10.08 23.59 -22.60
CA SER A 43 9.75 24.96 -22.98
C SER A 43 9.58 25.83 -21.73
N THR A 44 10.37 26.87 -21.63
CA THR A 44 10.23 27.86 -20.54
C THR A 44 9.12 28.87 -20.82
N VAL A 45 8.72 29.06 -22.09
CA VAL A 45 7.57 29.88 -22.47
C VAL A 45 6.28 29.31 -21.94
N ASN A 46 6.11 27.99 -22.13
CA ASN A 46 4.91 27.27 -21.74
C ASN A 46 5.07 26.56 -20.39
N GLY A 47 6.22 26.69 -19.75
CA GLY A 47 6.50 26.11 -18.43
C GLY A 47 6.33 24.58 -18.37
N PHE A 48 6.70 23.83 -19.43
CA PHE A 48 6.56 22.39 -19.42
C PHE A 48 7.86 21.66 -19.73
N PHE A 49 7.93 20.43 -19.23
CA PHE A 49 8.90 19.41 -19.59
C PHE A 49 8.16 18.10 -19.91
N ARG A 50 8.49 17.47 -21.02
CA ARG A 50 7.86 16.21 -21.47
C ARG A 50 8.89 15.21 -21.94
N LEU A 51 8.71 13.95 -21.54
CA LEU A 51 9.47 12.80 -22.02
C LEU A 51 8.49 11.77 -22.59
N GLN A 52 8.80 11.24 -23.77
CA GLN A 52 8.00 10.23 -24.45
C GLN A 52 8.79 8.93 -24.58
N ASP A 53 8.11 7.81 -24.36
CA ASP A 53 8.62 6.45 -24.38
C ASP A 53 9.90 6.31 -23.54
N VAL A 54 9.71 6.52 -22.24
CA VAL A 54 10.78 6.44 -21.26
C VAL A 54 10.92 5.00 -20.78
N THR A 55 12.14 4.49 -20.76
CA THR A 55 12.46 3.21 -20.09
C THR A 55 13.64 3.42 -19.15
N LEU A 56 13.50 2.89 -17.95
CA LEU A 56 14.55 2.76 -16.94
C LEU A 56 14.79 1.27 -16.73
N ALA A 57 16.02 0.80 -16.93
CA ALA A 57 16.35 -0.61 -16.74
C ALA A 57 17.64 -0.73 -15.93
N ALA A 58 17.59 -1.49 -14.84
CA ALA A 58 18.78 -1.87 -14.10
C ALA A 58 19.57 -2.91 -14.92
N LYS A 59 20.84 -3.13 -14.54
CA LYS A 59 21.71 -4.11 -15.18
C LYS A 59 21.00 -5.46 -15.30
N LYS A 60 21.09 -6.04 -16.48
CA LYS A 60 20.47 -7.32 -16.84
C LYS A 60 18.93 -7.31 -16.75
N ASP A 61 18.31 -6.14 -16.90
CA ASP A 61 16.84 -5.98 -16.85
C ASP A 61 16.16 -6.57 -15.58
N SER A 62 16.92 -6.72 -14.48
CA SER A 62 16.39 -7.23 -13.23
C SER A 62 15.31 -6.31 -12.63
N ILE A 63 15.37 -5.01 -12.92
CA ILE A 63 14.32 -4.03 -12.64
C ILE A 63 14.13 -3.24 -13.91
N ARG A 64 12.89 -3.14 -14.37
CA ARG A 64 12.51 -2.35 -15.54
C ARG A 64 11.25 -1.54 -15.22
N PHE A 65 11.29 -0.29 -15.61
CA PHE A 65 10.14 0.60 -15.64
C PHE A 65 10.03 1.21 -17.02
N SER A 66 8.83 1.29 -17.58
CA SER A 66 8.56 1.97 -18.84
C SER A 66 7.24 2.75 -18.77
N THR A 67 7.19 3.87 -19.49
CA THR A 67 5.97 4.68 -19.63
C THR A 67 5.99 5.41 -20.97
N PRO A 68 4.85 5.53 -21.65
CA PRO A 68 4.77 6.31 -22.89
C PRO A 68 4.91 7.82 -22.65
N LEU A 69 4.54 8.33 -21.48
CA LEU A 69 4.58 9.76 -21.22
C LEU A 69 4.90 10.09 -19.76
N ILE A 70 5.88 10.99 -19.58
CA ILE A 70 6.10 11.76 -18.36
C ILE A 70 5.96 13.24 -18.72
N SER A 71 5.21 14.01 -17.95
CA SER A 71 5.11 15.45 -18.13
C SER A 71 5.18 16.20 -16.80
N LEU A 72 5.83 17.38 -16.83
CA LEU A 72 5.81 18.36 -15.76
C LEU A 72 5.30 19.69 -16.34
N THR A 73 4.46 20.37 -15.59
CA THR A 73 3.94 21.69 -15.94
C THR A 73 4.10 22.68 -14.79
N GLY A 74 4.12 23.97 -15.09
CA GLY A 74 4.30 25.01 -14.08
C GLY A 74 5.65 24.98 -13.39
N ILE A 75 6.72 24.66 -14.12
CA ILE A 75 8.07 24.57 -13.55
C ILE A 75 8.52 25.94 -13.06
N ARG A 76 8.94 26.00 -11.80
CA ARG A 76 9.44 27.20 -11.11
C ARG A 76 10.81 26.91 -10.51
N ILE A 77 11.79 27.68 -10.95
CA ILE A 77 13.14 27.66 -10.36
C ILE A 77 13.36 29.02 -9.72
N PRO A 78 13.48 29.12 -8.39
CA PRO A 78 13.73 30.38 -7.71
C PRO A 78 15.03 31.04 -8.19
N LYS A 79 15.01 32.34 -8.46
CA LYS A 79 16.16 33.10 -8.98
C LYS A 79 17.42 32.99 -8.11
N ASN A 80 17.24 32.73 -6.82
CA ASN A 80 18.31 32.75 -5.82
C ASN A 80 18.80 31.36 -5.43
N SER A 81 18.32 30.29 -6.04
CA SER A 81 18.73 28.93 -5.69
C SER A 81 18.57 27.96 -6.86
N ILE A 82 19.67 27.37 -7.29
CA ILE A 82 19.69 26.28 -8.29
C ILE A 82 19.35 24.93 -7.66
N TYR A 83 19.22 24.87 -6.34
CA TYR A 83 18.91 23.64 -5.58
C TYR A 83 17.42 23.49 -5.27
N GLN A 84 16.60 24.47 -5.66
CA GLN A 84 15.18 24.46 -5.42
C GLN A 84 14.43 24.41 -6.75
N ILE A 85 13.45 23.52 -6.82
CA ILE A 85 12.56 23.38 -7.97
C ILE A 85 11.14 23.17 -7.49
N GLY A 86 10.21 23.90 -8.07
CA GLY A 86 8.78 23.67 -7.90
C GLY A 86 8.14 23.33 -9.23
N PHE A 87 7.03 22.64 -9.20
CA PHE A 87 6.15 22.44 -10.36
C PHE A 87 4.72 22.31 -9.91
N ASP A 88 3.80 22.73 -10.79
CA ASP A 88 2.37 22.67 -10.48
C ASP A 88 1.85 21.25 -10.58
N ARG A 89 2.32 20.51 -11.63
CA ARG A 89 1.86 19.16 -11.86
C ARG A 89 2.94 18.29 -12.53
N PHE A 90 3.07 17.08 -12.03
CA PHE A 90 3.76 15.95 -12.64
C PHE A 90 2.74 14.89 -13.02
N ASP A 91 2.81 14.37 -14.24
CA ASP A 91 1.99 13.26 -14.71
C ASP A 91 2.88 12.15 -15.28
N LEU A 92 2.53 10.93 -14.94
CA LEU A 92 3.05 9.70 -15.51
C LEU A 92 1.85 8.85 -15.94
N SER A 93 1.79 8.48 -17.20
CA SER A 93 0.67 7.75 -17.78
C SER A 93 1.11 6.36 -18.25
N ASP A 94 0.25 5.38 -17.99
CA ASP A 94 0.40 4.00 -18.46
C ASP A 94 1.79 3.41 -18.18
N GLY A 95 2.24 3.59 -16.92
CA GLY A 95 3.52 3.07 -16.46
C GLY A 95 3.47 1.56 -16.27
N ASP A 96 4.50 0.87 -16.77
CA ASP A 96 4.71 -0.55 -16.54
C ASP A 96 5.99 -0.75 -15.72
N PHE A 97 5.88 -1.49 -14.63
CA PHE A 97 6.98 -1.86 -13.77
C PHE A 97 7.14 -3.38 -13.76
N SER A 98 8.37 -3.85 -13.85
CA SER A 98 8.68 -5.27 -13.63
C SER A 98 9.96 -5.43 -12.84
N MET A 99 9.99 -6.48 -12.03
CA MET A 99 11.17 -6.88 -11.28
C MET A 99 11.36 -8.39 -11.38
N SER A 100 12.59 -8.81 -11.70
CA SER A 100 12.96 -10.21 -11.89
C SER A 100 14.06 -10.59 -10.92
N TRP A 101 13.94 -11.77 -10.33
CA TRP A 101 14.96 -12.37 -9.47
C TRP A 101 15.47 -13.66 -10.08
N GLY A 102 16.75 -13.91 -9.97
CA GLY A 102 17.37 -15.12 -10.48
C GLY A 102 18.89 -15.03 -10.47
N SER A 103 19.51 -16.09 -10.97
CA SER A 103 20.95 -16.09 -11.26
C SER A 103 21.22 -15.48 -12.64
N ASP A 104 22.51 -15.24 -12.97
CA ASP A 104 22.94 -14.71 -14.26
C ASP A 104 22.47 -15.51 -15.48
N THR A 105 22.07 -16.75 -15.28
CA THR A 105 21.67 -17.69 -16.34
C THR A 105 20.24 -18.15 -16.27
N THR A 106 19.51 -17.87 -15.16
CA THR A 106 18.15 -18.35 -14.96
C THR A 106 17.31 -17.31 -14.22
N ILE A 107 16.25 -16.82 -14.85
CA ILE A 107 15.21 -16.00 -14.18
C ILE A 107 14.33 -16.96 -13.39
N LEU A 108 14.36 -16.85 -12.07
CA LEU A 108 13.54 -17.69 -11.17
C LEU A 108 12.14 -17.14 -10.98
N ARG A 109 11.97 -15.82 -11.06
CA ARG A 109 10.70 -15.15 -10.80
C ARG A 109 10.68 -13.76 -11.44
N THR A 110 9.51 -13.40 -11.99
CA THR A 110 9.22 -12.04 -12.47
C THR A 110 7.90 -11.57 -11.87
N GLU A 111 7.90 -10.39 -11.29
CA GLU A 111 6.71 -9.68 -10.85
C GLU A 111 6.54 -8.43 -11.71
N SER A 112 5.31 -8.12 -12.08
CA SER A 112 5.03 -6.95 -12.91
C SER A 112 3.76 -6.25 -12.48
N GLN A 113 3.76 -4.92 -12.60
CA GLN A 113 2.61 -4.05 -12.41
C GLN A 113 2.46 -3.20 -13.66
N LYS A 114 1.24 -3.13 -14.19
CA LYS A 114 0.91 -2.42 -15.42
C LYS A 114 -0.10 -1.31 -15.17
N ASP A 115 -0.28 -0.47 -16.19
CA ASP A 115 -1.27 0.59 -16.22
C ASP A 115 -1.17 1.53 -15.00
N ILE A 116 0.08 1.83 -14.55
CA ILE A 116 0.32 2.75 -13.44
C ILE A 116 0.09 4.17 -13.95
N GLN A 117 -0.80 4.89 -13.27
CA GLN A 117 -1.02 6.32 -13.49
C GLN A 117 -0.69 7.06 -12.20
N LEU A 118 0.19 8.04 -12.29
CA LEU A 118 0.64 8.84 -11.16
C LEU A 118 0.56 10.32 -11.51
N ALA A 119 -0.09 11.10 -10.66
CA ALA A 119 -0.01 12.53 -10.70
C ALA A 119 0.39 13.11 -9.34
N LEU A 120 1.25 14.11 -9.35
CA LEU A 120 1.66 14.88 -8.18
C LEU A 120 1.34 16.34 -8.44
N GLU A 121 0.75 17.04 -7.47
CA GLU A 121 0.40 18.44 -7.61
C GLU A 121 1.09 19.30 -6.55
N ASN A 122 1.42 20.55 -6.96
CA ASN A 122 2.03 21.57 -6.10
C ASN A 122 3.27 21.05 -5.36
N VAL A 123 4.21 20.50 -6.14
CA VAL A 123 5.46 19.95 -5.59
C VAL A 123 6.52 21.03 -5.49
N PHE A 124 7.22 21.03 -4.37
CA PHE A 124 8.42 21.83 -4.16
C PHE A 124 9.53 20.95 -3.55
N VAL A 125 10.69 20.96 -4.19
CA VAL A 125 11.86 20.17 -3.79
C VAL A 125 13.02 21.09 -3.45
N ASP A 126 13.63 20.92 -2.29
CA ASP A 126 14.88 21.53 -1.88
C ASP A 126 15.98 20.45 -1.81
N LEU A 127 16.80 20.39 -2.86
CA LEU A 127 17.87 19.39 -2.97
C LEU A 127 18.99 19.59 -1.94
N LYS A 128 19.19 20.82 -1.49
CA LYS A 128 20.20 21.14 -0.47
C LYS A 128 19.77 20.65 0.92
N LYS A 129 18.51 20.88 1.26
CA LYS A 129 17.93 20.44 2.53
C LYS A 129 17.45 18.98 2.48
N LYS A 130 17.37 18.37 1.28
CA LYS A 130 16.80 17.03 1.04
C LYS A 130 15.35 16.94 1.53
N THR A 131 14.58 18.02 1.36
CA THR A 131 13.16 18.08 1.72
C THR A 131 12.30 18.24 0.47
N PHE A 132 11.06 17.74 0.55
CA PHE A 132 10.07 18.02 -0.46
C PHE A 132 8.72 18.33 0.19
N GLN A 133 7.91 19.10 -0.50
CA GLN A 133 6.52 19.39 -0.16
C GLN A 133 5.64 18.91 -1.30
N LEU A 134 4.49 18.38 -0.97
CA LEU A 134 3.52 17.81 -1.88
C LEU A 134 2.14 18.32 -1.51
N GLY A 135 1.41 18.88 -2.47
CA GLY A 135 0.04 19.33 -2.26
C GLY A 135 -0.96 18.19 -2.41
N ASP A 136 -0.85 17.42 -3.49
CA ASP A 136 -1.72 16.25 -3.72
C ASP A 136 -0.97 15.12 -4.43
N LEU A 137 -1.44 13.89 -4.20
CA LEU A 137 -0.95 12.66 -4.82
C LEU A 137 -2.14 11.86 -5.37
N GLN A 138 -2.10 11.55 -6.65
CA GLN A 138 -3.06 10.68 -7.30
C GLN A 138 -2.32 9.46 -7.86
N LEU A 139 -2.81 8.28 -7.52
CA LEU A 139 -2.24 7.00 -7.99
C LEU A 139 -3.35 6.06 -8.38
N GLN A 140 -3.29 5.54 -9.59
CA GLN A 140 -4.20 4.51 -10.07
C GLN A 140 -3.42 3.36 -10.66
N THR A 141 -3.87 2.16 -10.37
CA THR A 141 -3.39 0.94 -11.01
C THR A 141 -4.38 -0.19 -10.79
N LYS A 142 -4.24 -1.28 -11.51
CA LYS A 142 -5.11 -2.46 -11.42
C LYS A 142 -4.31 -3.75 -11.48
N ASP A 143 -4.97 -4.86 -11.15
CA ASP A 143 -4.40 -6.21 -11.26
C ASP A 143 -3.06 -6.35 -10.50
N ILE A 144 -3.01 -5.76 -9.28
CA ILE A 144 -1.87 -5.89 -8.39
C ILE A 144 -1.81 -7.33 -7.88
N ASP A 145 -0.63 -7.95 -7.96
CA ASP A 145 -0.40 -9.31 -7.47
C ASP A 145 0.97 -9.40 -6.80
N ILE A 146 0.97 -9.36 -5.46
CA ILE A 146 2.17 -9.29 -4.62
C ILE A 146 2.35 -10.60 -3.87
N PRO A 147 3.49 -11.28 -4.00
CA PRO A 147 3.82 -12.43 -3.19
C PRO A 147 4.17 -12.02 -1.76
N LEU A 148 3.63 -12.74 -0.82
CA LEU A 148 3.89 -12.58 0.61
C LEU A 148 4.40 -13.91 1.20
N ASP A 149 5.06 -13.83 2.36
CA ASP A 149 5.53 -14.99 3.12
C ASP A 149 6.30 -15.98 2.24
N ASN A 150 7.37 -15.51 1.57
CA ASN A 150 8.18 -16.31 0.65
C ASN A 150 7.38 -17.07 -0.44
N GLY A 151 6.21 -16.50 -0.83
CA GLY A 151 5.34 -17.08 -1.86
C GLY A 151 4.31 -18.05 -1.33
N PHE A 152 4.19 -18.23 -0.01
CA PHE A 152 3.11 -19.02 0.59
C PHE A 152 1.74 -18.34 0.49
N TYR A 153 1.74 -17.04 0.32
CA TYR A 153 0.56 -16.24 0.04
C TYR A 153 0.77 -15.29 -1.14
N ARG A 154 -0.32 -14.88 -1.75
CA ARG A 154 -0.37 -13.79 -2.72
C ARG A 154 -1.45 -12.80 -2.30
N LEU A 155 -1.11 -11.52 -2.29
CA LEU A 155 -2.07 -10.44 -2.15
C LEU A 155 -2.43 -9.94 -3.55
N LYS A 156 -3.68 -10.13 -3.93
CA LYS A 156 -4.23 -9.63 -5.20
C LYS A 156 -5.16 -8.47 -4.93
N ILE A 157 -5.07 -7.40 -5.73
CA ILE A 157 -5.96 -6.24 -5.65
C ILE A 157 -6.40 -5.93 -7.09
N GLY A 158 -7.69 -6.02 -7.36
CA GLY A 158 -8.24 -5.79 -8.69
C GLY A 158 -8.13 -4.34 -9.15
N GLY A 159 -8.25 -3.39 -8.23
CA GLY A 159 -8.07 -1.96 -8.50
C GLY A 159 -7.61 -1.18 -7.30
N LEU A 160 -6.72 -0.21 -7.52
CA LEU A 160 -6.29 0.80 -6.57
C LEU A 160 -6.53 2.17 -7.18
N ASP A 161 -7.24 3.02 -6.47
CA ASP A 161 -7.49 4.42 -6.84
C ASP A 161 -7.30 5.31 -5.63
N LEU A 162 -6.28 6.16 -5.68
CA LEU A 162 -5.97 7.20 -4.70
C LEU A 162 -6.16 8.55 -5.35
N ARG A 163 -7.17 9.32 -4.92
CA ARG A 163 -7.48 10.67 -5.40
C ARG A 163 -8.15 11.49 -4.31
N GLU A 164 -7.95 12.81 -4.36
CA GLU A 164 -8.69 13.77 -3.52
C GLU A 164 -8.71 13.36 -2.04
N SER A 165 -7.55 12.96 -1.51
CA SER A 165 -7.41 12.47 -0.13
C SER A 165 -8.22 11.20 0.18
N GLY A 166 -8.68 10.46 -0.85
CA GLY A 166 -9.39 9.19 -0.70
C GLY A 166 -8.62 8.03 -1.34
N LEU A 167 -8.63 6.88 -0.69
CA LEU A 167 -8.12 5.62 -1.24
C LEU A 167 -9.26 4.63 -1.38
N ARG A 168 -9.35 4.00 -2.56
CA ARG A 168 -10.22 2.87 -2.80
C ARG A 168 -9.41 1.67 -3.29
N LEU A 169 -9.67 0.52 -2.69
CA LEU A 169 -9.19 -0.78 -3.15
C LEU A 169 -10.39 -1.66 -3.49
N ASP A 170 -10.38 -2.26 -4.66
CA ASP A 170 -11.44 -3.17 -5.12
C ASP A 170 -10.90 -4.59 -5.26
N HIS A 171 -11.73 -5.58 -4.87
CA HIS A 171 -11.43 -7.00 -5.02
C HIS A 171 -10.09 -7.41 -4.40
N VAL A 172 -9.93 -7.12 -3.11
CA VAL A 172 -8.72 -7.53 -2.37
C VAL A 172 -8.84 -9.02 -2.01
N HIS A 173 -7.82 -9.82 -2.34
CA HIS A 173 -7.80 -11.25 -2.11
C HIS A 173 -6.43 -11.71 -1.63
N LEU A 174 -6.34 -12.13 -0.36
CA LEU A 174 -5.19 -12.84 0.17
C LEU A 174 -5.44 -14.33 -0.01
N VAL A 175 -4.65 -14.99 -0.86
CA VAL A 175 -4.83 -16.39 -1.22
C VAL A 175 -3.51 -17.13 -1.23
N SER A 176 -3.53 -18.40 -0.78
CA SER A 176 -2.40 -19.30 -0.95
C SER A 176 -2.41 -19.97 -2.33
N PRO A 177 -1.26 -20.16 -2.99
CA PRO A 177 -1.15 -20.98 -4.19
C PRO A 177 -1.37 -22.48 -3.89
N TYR A 178 -1.31 -22.90 -2.62
CA TYR A 178 -1.54 -24.27 -2.18
C TYR A 178 -2.98 -24.47 -1.73
N SER A 179 -3.54 -25.65 -1.98
CA SER A 179 -4.84 -26.00 -1.43
C SER A 179 -4.79 -26.00 0.11
N LYS A 180 -5.95 -25.79 0.75
CA LYS A 180 -6.04 -25.72 2.21
C LYS A 180 -5.49 -26.96 2.92
N MET A 181 -5.59 -28.13 2.31
CA MET A 181 -5.07 -29.36 2.90
C MET A 181 -3.56 -29.54 2.70
N GLU A 182 -3.01 -29.06 1.60
CA GLU A 182 -1.58 -29.17 1.29
C GLU A 182 -0.74 -28.13 2.03
N PHE A 183 -1.29 -26.95 2.26
CA PHE A 183 -0.58 -25.78 2.78
C PHE A 183 0.24 -26.13 4.04
N ALA A 184 -0.40 -26.73 5.02
CA ALA A 184 0.24 -27.05 6.29
C ALA A 184 1.45 -28.00 6.16
N TYR A 185 1.44 -28.90 5.15
CA TYR A 185 2.55 -29.81 4.89
C TYR A 185 3.69 -29.21 4.07
N LYS A 186 3.46 -28.04 3.47
CA LYS A 186 4.49 -27.28 2.73
C LYS A 186 5.27 -26.34 3.63
N GLN A 187 4.76 -26.01 4.80
CA GLN A 187 5.37 -25.08 5.74
C GLN A 187 6.45 -25.77 6.59
N PRO A 188 7.56 -25.06 6.90
CA PRO A 188 8.60 -25.58 7.80
C PRO A 188 8.13 -25.67 9.25
N LYS A 189 7.12 -24.91 9.63
CA LYS A 189 6.46 -24.89 10.95
C LYS A 189 4.95 -24.87 10.76
N HIS A 190 4.23 -25.30 11.80
CA HIS A 190 2.76 -25.23 11.78
C HIS A 190 2.30 -23.78 11.57
N GLN A 191 1.49 -23.59 10.54
CA GLN A 191 0.78 -22.35 10.24
C GLN A 191 -0.62 -22.69 9.77
N ASP A 192 -1.57 -21.85 10.14
CA ASP A 192 -2.94 -21.96 9.67
C ASP A 192 -3.04 -21.46 8.22
N TRP A 193 -3.88 -22.14 7.44
CA TRP A 193 -4.22 -21.68 6.09
C TRP A 193 -5.30 -20.61 6.15
N PHE A 194 -5.14 -19.56 5.34
CA PHE A 194 -6.11 -18.49 5.19
C PHE A 194 -6.46 -18.25 3.72
N ASP A 195 -7.72 -17.91 3.48
CA ASP A 195 -8.21 -17.27 2.25
C ASP A 195 -9.09 -16.10 2.68
N VAL A 196 -8.70 -14.87 2.31
CA VAL A 196 -9.39 -13.65 2.72
C VAL A 196 -9.79 -12.85 1.50
N LYS A 197 -11.08 -12.69 1.27
CA LYS A 197 -11.65 -11.87 0.21
C LYS A 197 -12.30 -10.65 0.80
N VAL A 198 -12.07 -9.48 0.18
CA VAL A 198 -12.69 -8.22 0.53
C VAL A 198 -13.22 -7.59 -0.75
N GLY A 199 -14.49 -7.25 -0.79
CA GLY A 199 -15.11 -6.62 -1.95
C GLY A 199 -14.53 -5.25 -2.23
N ASN A 200 -14.53 -4.38 -1.21
CA ASN A 200 -13.87 -3.08 -1.30
C ASN A 200 -13.38 -2.58 0.06
N VAL A 201 -12.34 -1.75 0.00
CA VAL A 201 -11.81 -0.94 1.11
C VAL A 201 -11.81 0.51 0.65
N ARG A 202 -12.36 1.40 1.46
CA ARG A 202 -12.38 2.84 1.20
C ARG A 202 -11.84 3.61 2.39
N LEU A 203 -10.87 4.49 2.12
CA LEU A 203 -10.40 5.51 3.05
C LEU A 203 -10.86 6.89 2.56
N THR A 204 -11.22 7.79 3.46
CA THR A 204 -11.50 9.19 3.14
C THR A 204 -10.71 10.11 4.06
N ASP A 205 -10.50 11.33 3.60
CA ASP A 205 -9.77 12.36 4.33
C ASP A 205 -8.39 11.87 4.77
N VAL A 206 -7.66 11.26 3.82
CA VAL A 206 -6.30 10.77 4.03
C VAL A 206 -5.32 11.92 3.96
N ASP A 207 -4.69 12.28 5.06
CA ASP A 207 -3.70 13.36 5.13
C ASP A 207 -2.33 12.89 4.62
N ILE A 208 -2.19 12.81 3.30
CA ILE A 208 -0.94 12.43 2.64
C ILE A 208 0.18 13.46 2.89
N PRO A 209 -0.04 14.79 2.72
CA PRO A 209 0.97 15.79 3.02
C PRO A 209 1.43 15.75 4.48
N GLY A 210 0.50 15.61 5.41
CA GLY A 210 0.79 15.46 6.84
C GLY A 210 1.65 14.22 7.14
N TYR A 211 1.37 13.09 6.50
CA TYR A 211 2.18 11.87 6.64
C TYR A 211 3.64 12.10 6.23
N PHE A 212 3.91 12.80 5.14
CA PHE A 212 5.29 13.10 4.74
C PHE A 212 6.03 13.96 5.75
N SER A 213 5.31 14.82 6.47
CA SER A 213 5.86 15.73 7.47
C SER A 213 6.06 15.06 8.84
N THR A 214 5.05 14.31 9.31
CA THR A 214 4.98 13.77 10.69
C THR A 214 5.32 12.28 10.79
N LYS A 215 5.23 11.55 9.66
CA LYS A 215 5.27 10.08 9.60
C LYS A 215 4.10 9.41 10.32
N GLU A 216 3.02 10.15 10.54
CA GLU A 216 1.76 9.68 11.10
C GLU A 216 0.65 9.85 10.08
N LEU A 217 -0.05 8.76 9.76
CA LEU A 217 -1.14 8.75 8.80
C LEU A 217 -2.46 9.06 9.51
N HIS A 218 -3.06 10.20 9.21
CA HIS A 218 -4.39 10.55 9.66
C HIS A 218 -5.41 10.24 8.57
N VAL A 219 -6.51 9.61 8.96
CA VAL A 219 -7.59 9.17 8.08
C VAL A 219 -8.93 9.50 8.74
N GLY A 220 -9.80 10.23 8.04
CA GLY A 220 -11.13 10.56 8.56
C GLY A 220 -12.02 9.33 8.65
N GLY A 221 -12.03 8.48 7.62
CA GLY A 221 -12.87 7.28 7.61
C GLY A 221 -12.26 6.07 6.92
N LEU A 222 -12.56 4.87 7.47
CA LEU A 222 -12.25 3.57 6.89
C LEU A 222 -13.52 2.73 6.78
N TRP A 223 -13.86 2.30 5.58
CA TRP A 223 -14.97 1.38 5.30
C TRP A 223 -14.46 0.14 4.59
N ILE A 224 -14.81 -1.03 5.14
CA ILE A 224 -14.46 -2.34 4.58
C ILE A 224 -15.77 -3.09 4.37
N ASN A 225 -16.01 -3.58 3.16
CA ASN A 225 -17.26 -4.24 2.82
C ASN A 225 -17.02 -5.59 2.15
N ASP A 226 -18.00 -6.50 2.35
CA ASP A 226 -18.05 -7.81 1.72
C ASP A 226 -16.81 -8.66 2.01
N VAL A 227 -16.60 -8.95 3.28
CA VAL A 227 -15.43 -9.71 3.76
C VAL A 227 -15.79 -11.17 3.94
N LEU A 228 -15.02 -12.07 3.33
CA LEU A 228 -15.05 -13.50 3.61
C LEU A 228 -13.65 -13.93 4.07
N LEU A 229 -13.55 -14.35 5.32
CA LEU A 229 -12.36 -14.96 5.88
C LEU A 229 -12.58 -16.45 6.06
N GLN A 230 -11.77 -17.26 5.42
CA GLN A 230 -11.71 -18.69 5.63
C GLN A 230 -10.39 -19.09 6.28
N ASN A 231 -10.43 -19.92 7.29
CA ASN A 231 -9.27 -20.40 7.99
C ASN A 231 -9.36 -21.92 8.17
N LEU A 232 -8.25 -22.63 7.97
CA LEU A 232 -8.11 -24.04 8.34
C LEU A 232 -6.91 -24.23 9.24
N LYS A 233 -7.14 -24.74 10.45
CA LYS A 233 -6.14 -25.22 11.38
C LYS A 233 -5.97 -26.73 11.25
N ASN A 234 -4.77 -27.20 10.92
CA ASN A 234 -4.48 -28.62 10.80
C ASN A 234 -3.77 -29.14 12.05
N ARG A 235 -4.50 -29.78 13.00
CA ARG A 235 -3.93 -30.30 14.24
C ARG A 235 -3.16 -31.62 14.10
N LYS A 236 -3.12 -32.20 12.91
CA LYS A 236 -2.24 -33.34 12.64
C LYS A 236 -0.77 -32.94 12.62
N ILE A 237 -0.48 -31.67 12.44
CA ILE A 237 0.87 -31.12 12.50
C ILE A 237 1.09 -30.53 13.88
N PRO A 238 2.15 -30.94 14.60
CA PRO A 238 2.44 -30.43 15.92
C PRO A 238 2.62 -28.91 15.92
N VAL A 239 1.98 -28.23 16.86
CA VAL A 239 2.12 -26.81 17.10
C VAL A 239 3.19 -26.59 18.14
N GLU A 240 4.24 -25.84 17.82
CA GLU A 240 5.15 -25.35 18.85
C GLU A 240 4.39 -24.38 19.78
N PRO A 241 4.49 -24.52 21.10
CA PRO A 241 3.88 -23.58 22.01
C PRO A 241 4.38 -22.15 21.70
N HIS A 242 3.48 -21.26 21.37
CA HIS A 242 3.80 -19.86 21.15
C HIS A 242 2.67 -18.99 21.73
N ILE A 243 3.04 -17.82 22.17
CA ILE A 243 2.07 -16.80 22.61
C ILE A 243 1.44 -16.22 21.35
N VAL A 244 0.12 -16.35 21.21
CA VAL A 244 -0.62 -15.68 20.14
C VAL A 244 -0.74 -14.20 20.51
N PRO A 245 -0.20 -13.29 19.72
CA PRO A 245 -0.27 -11.88 20.04
C PRO A 245 -1.73 -11.38 20.01
N MET A 246 -2.06 -10.48 20.91
CA MET A 246 -3.35 -9.81 20.90
C MET A 246 -3.46 -8.85 19.71
N ILE A 247 -4.69 -8.49 19.33
CA ILE A 247 -4.96 -7.62 18.18
C ILE A 247 -4.20 -6.30 18.29
N TYR A 248 -4.17 -5.69 19.47
CA TYR A 248 -3.47 -4.44 19.71
C TYR A 248 -1.96 -4.56 19.54
N GLU A 249 -1.34 -5.69 19.87
CA GLU A 249 0.07 -5.94 19.60
C GLU A 249 0.37 -6.00 18.10
N GLY A 250 -0.56 -6.56 17.32
CA GLY A 250 -0.49 -6.53 15.85
C GLY A 250 -0.56 -5.10 15.30
N LEU A 251 -1.47 -4.27 15.84
CA LEU A 251 -1.59 -2.86 15.46
C LEU A 251 -0.32 -2.06 15.81
N GLN A 252 0.28 -2.32 16.99
CA GLN A 252 1.54 -1.67 17.39
C GLN A 252 2.73 -2.06 16.51
N LYS A 253 2.73 -3.26 15.92
CA LYS A 253 3.76 -3.73 14.99
C LYS A 253 3.56 -3.23 13.55
N ALA A 254 2.46 -2.53 13.27
CA ALA A 254 2.23 -1.98 11.94
C ALA A 254 3.36 -1.02 11.53
N PRO A 255 3.84 -1.08 10.26
CA PRO A 255 4.98 -0.27 9.81
C PRO A 255 4.66 1.22 9.72
N VAL A 256 3.38 1.60 9.84
CA VAL A 256 2.90 2.97 9.77
C VAL A 256 2.20 3.33 11.07
N ARG A 257 2.54 4.49 11.62
CA ARG A 257 1.78 5.11 12.71
C ARG A 257 0.52 5.73 12.12
N PHE A 258 -0.66 5.43 12.70
CA PHE A 258 -1.92 5.90 12.14
C PHE A 258 -2.95 6.26 13.21
N LYS A 259 -3.87 7.13 12.81
CA LYS A 259 -5.09 7.46 13.53
C LYS A 259 -6.25 7.51 12.53
N ILE A 260 -7.32 6.77 12.82
CA ILE A 260 -8.54 6.72 12.02
C ILE A 260 -9.69 7.17 12.92
N ASP A 261 -10.42 8.22 12.49
CA ASP A 261 -11.46 8.82 13.31
C ASP A 261 -12.70 7.92 13.38
N THR A 262 -13.11 7.35 12.24
CA THR A 262 -14.23 6.41 12.12
C THR A 262 -13.82 5.19 11.29
N ALA A 263 -14.20 3.99 11.73
CA ALA A 263 -13.99 2.79 10.93
C ALA A 263 -15.18 1.84 11.05
N SER A 264 -15.54 1.18 9.96
CA SER A 264 -16.59 0.15 9.93
C SER A 264 -16.24 -1.01 9.01
N ILE A 265 -16.76 -2.16 9.38
CA ILE A 265 -16.76 -3.36 8.54
C ILE A 265 -18.23 -3.76 8.36
N ALA A 266 -18.66 -4.02 7.13
CA ALA A 266 -20.00 -4.45 6.83
C ALA A 266 -19.99 -5.74 5.99
N ASN A 267 -20.98 -6.59 6.22
CA ASN A 267 -21.13 -7.87 5.54
C ASN A 267 -19.86 -8.74 5.66
N PHE A 268 -19.47 -9.02 6.89
CA PHE A 268 -18.28 -9.82 7.20
C PHE A 268 -18.71 -11.25 7.57
N SER A 269 -18.09 -12.24 6.95
CA SER A 269 -18.29 -13.66 7.25
C SER A 269 -16.96 -14.33 7.57
N VAL A 270 -16.98 -15.21 8.57
CA VAL A 270 -15.82 -16.02 8.97
C VAL A 270 -16.20 -17.49 8.92
N VAL A 271 -15.34 -18.29 8.32
CA VAL A 271 -15.42 -19.76 8.35
C VAL A 271 -14.13 -20.28 8.95
N TYR A 272 -14.22 -20.80 10.16
CA TYR A 272 -13.14 -21.49 10.83
C TYR A 272 -13.32 -23.00 10.72
N GLU A 273 -12.30 -23.70 10.21
CA GLU A 273 -12.25 -25.15 10.14
C GLU A 273 -11.06 -25.68 10.94
N GLU A 274 -11.26 -26.76 11.66
CA GLU A 274 -10.20 -27.41 12.43
C GLU A 274 -10.17 -28.91 12.12
N LEU A 275 -9.07 -29.36 11.51
CA LEU A 275 -8.85 -30.79 11.26
C LEU A 275 -8.29 -31.41 12.54
N PRO A 276 -8.99 -32.35 13.18
CA PRO A 276 -8.57 -32.96 14.44
C PRO A 276 -7.33 -33.87 14.26
N VAL A 277 -6.62 -34.18 15.36
CA VAL A 277 -5.48 -35.09 15.36
C VAL A 277 -5.88 -36.48 14.86
N LYS A 278 -7.08 -36.95 15.27
CA LYS A 278 -7.67 -38.21 14.82
C LYS A 278 -8.93 -37.95 14.01
N GLY A 279 -8.99 -38.46 12.79
CA GLY A 279 -10.10 -38.25 11.86
C GLY A 279 -9.68 -37.44 10.64
N ASP A 280 -10.55 -37.42 9.61
CA ASP A 280 -10.25 -36.79 8.31
C ASP A 280 -11.26 -35.71 7.93
N LYS A 281 -12.26 -35.46 8.77
CA LYS A 281 -13.25 -34.41 8.56
C LYS A 281 -12.99 -33.27 9.53
N PRO A 282 -12.82 -32.03 9.03
CA PRO A 282 -12.69 -30.88 9.89
C PRO A 282 -14.03 -30.55 10.60
N GLY A 283 -13.93 -30.15 11.85
CA GLY A 283 -14.99 -29.42 12.52
C GLY A 283 -15.09 -28.02 11.92
N LYS A 284 -16.31 -27.44 11.89
CA LYS A 284 -16.56 -26.15 11.28
C LYS A 284 -17.32 -25.25 12.24
N LEU A 285 -16.85 -24.03 12.40
CA LEU A 285 -17.51 -22.92 13.07
C LEU A 285 -17.60 -21.75 12.10
N TYR A 286 -18.76 -21.09 12.00
CA TYR A 286 -18.89 -19.96 11.10
C TYR A 286 -19.73 -18.84 11.70
N PHE A 287 -19.40 -17.63 11.27
CA PHE A 287 -20.11 -16.40 11.58
C PHE A 287 -20.51 -15.75 10.26
N THR A 288 -21.73 -15.23 10.18
CA THR A 288 -22.26 -14.59 8.97
C THR A 288 -22.89 -13.24 9.29
N ASP A 289 -23.04 -12.43 8.28
CA ASP A 289 -23.73 -11.14 8.33
C ASP A 289 -23.20 -10.21 9.43
N MET A 290 -21.93 -10.36 9.77
CA MET A 290 -21.33 -9.52 10.81
C MET A 290 -21.13 -8.10 10.32
N ASN A 291 -21.43 -7.15 11.22
CA ASN A 291 -21.11 -5.74 11.07
C ASN A 291 -20.30 -5.29 12.28
N GLY A 292 -19.38 -4.35 12.07
CA GLY A 292 -18.56 -3.82 13.13
C GLY A 292 -18.31 -2.33 12.96
N GLN A 293 -18.32 -1.61 14.08
CA GLN A 293 -17.99 -0.19 14.14
C GLN A 293 -16.87 0.03 15.16
N PHE A 294 -15.84 0.72 14.72
CA PHE A 294 -14.69 1.07 15.56
C PHE A 294 -14.73 2.56 15.91
N SER A 295 -14.31 2.87 17.13
CA SER A 295 -13.96 4.22 17.52
C SER A 295 -12.60 4.26 18.19
N GLY A 296 -11.84 5.32 17.93
CA GLY A 296 -10.47 5.49 18.43
C GLY A 296 -9.46 4.50 17.84
N LEU A 297 -9.66 4.07 16.60
CA LEU A 297 -8.78 3.11 15.93
C LEU A 297 -7.42 3.76 15.60
N THR A 298 -6.41 3.41 16.40
CA THR A 298 -5.05 3.99 16.29
C THR A 298 -4.00 3.06 16.89
N ASN A 299 -2.76 3.20 16.45
CA ASN A 299 -1.58 2.64 17.11
C ASN A 299 -0.68 3.73 17.76
N ILE A 300 -1.21 4.95 17.90
CA ILE A 300 -0.52 6.07 18.53
C ILE A 300 -1.05 6.23 19.94
N VAL A 301 -0.20 5.99 20.93
CA VAL A 301 -0.52 6.24 22.33
C VAL A 301 -0.46 7.74 22.58
N SER A 302 -1.60 8.35 22.91
CA SER A 302 -1.72 9.80 23.18
C SER A 302 -1.92 10.11 24.66
N TYR A 303 -2.49 9.18 25.42
CA TYR A 303 -2.72 9.30 26.86
C TYR A 303 -2.82 7.92 27.53
N PRO A 304 -2.58 7.80 28.84
CA PRO A 304 -2.72 6.54 29.57
C PRO A 304 -4.15 5.98 29.47
N GLU A 305 -4.27 4.65 29.45
CA GLU A 305 -5.56 3.93 29.37
C GLU A 305 -6.42 4.32 28.16
N GLN A 306 -5.77 4.60 27.02
CA GLN A 306 -6.45 4.80 25.74
C GLN A 306 -6.95 3.47 25.19
N PHE A 307 -8.24 3.42 24.78
CA PHE A 307 -8.87 2.22 24.24
C PHE A 307 -9.42 2.44 22.83
N ILE A 308 -9.24 1.44 21.97
CA ILE A 308 -10.05 1.23 20.79
C ILE A 308 -11.33 0.53 21.22
N ARG A 309 -12.48 1.02 20.81
CA ARG A 309 -13.77 0.34 21.02
C ARG A 309 -14.25 -0.24 19.71
N LEU A 310 -14.70 -1.50 19.78
CA LEU A 310 -15.35 -2.19 18.68
C LEU A 310 -16.73 -2.63 19.17
N HIS A 311 -17.76 -2.21 18.47
CA HIS A 311 -19.11 -2.78 18.60
C HIS A 311 -19.38 -3.62 17.35
N ALA A 312 -19.85 -4.86 17.56
CA ALA A 312 -20.18 -5.77 16.47
C ALA A 312 -21.44 -6.56 16.75
N ASP A 313 -22.15 -6.89 15.68
CA ASP A 313 -23.28 -7.79 15.65
C ASP A 313 -23.13 -8.80 14.51
N GLY A 314 -23.91 -9.90 14.56
CA GLY A 314 -23.87 -10.92 13.52
C GLY A 314 -24.57 -12.22 13.94
N ASN A 315 -24.40 -13.27 13.12
CA ASN A 315 -25.01 -14.56 13.36
C ASN A 315 -23.93 -15.63 13.53
N LEU A 316 -24.03 -16.43 14.61
CA LEU A 316 -23.21 -17.60 14.87
C LEU A 316 -23.94 -18.85 14.40
N MET A 317 -23.30 -19.70 13.58
CA MET A 317 -23.83 -20.97 13.08
C MET A 317 -25.18 -20.83 12.36
N GLY A 318 -25.48 -19.61 11.85
CA GLY A 318 -26.66 -19.31 11.05
C GLY A 318 -27.93 -18.97 11.86
N SER A 319 -28.04 -19.33 13.13
CA SER A 319 -29.24 -19.12 13.96
C SER A 319 -29.01 -18.24 15.18
N GLY A 320 -27.82 -18.30 15.81
CA GLY A 320 -27.55 -17.55 17.02
C GLY A 320 -27.15 -16.12 16.75
N HIS A 321 -28.08 -15.17 16.95
CA HIS A 321 -27.73 -13.75 16.85
C HIS A 321 -26.88 -13.32 18.05
N PHE A 322 -25.77 -12.62 17.77
CA PHE A 322 -24.90 -12.08 18.81
C PHE A 322 -24.67 -10.59 18.65
N THR A 323 -24.44 -9.93 19.78
CA THR A 323 -23.88 -8.59 19.86
C THR A 323 -22.67 -8.61 20.78
N ALA A 324 -21.64 -7.83 20.47
CA ALA A 324 -20.46 -7.78 21.31
C ALA A 324 -19.82 -6.39 21.27
N THR A 325 -19.26 -6.00 22.40
CA THR A 325 -18.48 -4.77 22.55
C THR A 325 -17.13 -5.10 23.14
N TRP A 326 -16.06 -4.75 22.43
CA TRP A 326 -14.70 -4.85 22.90
C TRP A 326 -14.12 -3.49 23.23
N GLN A 327 -13.29 -3.45 24.27
CA GLN A 327 -12.38 -2.34 24.56
C GLN A 327 -10.96 -2.90 24.55
N LEU A 328 -10.18 -2.52 23.55
CA LEU A 328 -8.82 -3.00 23.33
C LEU A 328 -7.85 -1.86 23.68
N PRO A 329 -6.84 -2.07 24.54
CA PRO A 329 -5.89 -1.03 24.87
C PRO A 329 -5.07 -0.64 23.63
N VAL A 330 -4.77 0.64 23.50
CA VAL A 330 -3.79 1.12 22.48
C VAL A 330 -2.37 0.88 22.98
N ASP A 331 -2.14 1.01 24.28
CA ASP A 331 -0.83 0.78 24.90
C ASP A 331 -0.68 -0.69 25.31
N SER A 332 0.37 -1.33 24.82
CA SER A 332 0.72 -2.71 25.15
C SER A 332 1.15 -2.92 26.62
N LEU A 333 1.37 -1.87 27.38
CA LEU A 333 1.62 -1.94 28.82
C LEU A 333 0.38 -2.40 29.60
N TYR A 334 -0.81 -2.27 29.03
CA TYR A 334 -2.07 -2.74 29.61
C TYR A 334 -2.46 -4.07 28.99
N ASP A 335 -2.03 -5.17 29.61
CA ASP A 335 -2.34 -6.54 29.17
C ASP A 335 -3.76 -6.96 29.58
N ARG A 336 -4.75 -6.14 29.24
CA ARG A 336 -6.17 -6.42 29.50
C ARG A 336 -7.07 -5.80 28.44
N PHE A 337 -8.07 -6.54 28.04
CA PHE A 337 -9.19 -6.05 27.25
C PHE A 337 -10.50 -6.29 28.02
N LEU A 338 -11.53 -5.55 27.65
CA LEU A 338 -12.89 -5.78 28.16
C LEU A 338 -13.73 -6.30 27.01
N LEU A 339 -14.54 -7.31 27.30
CA LEU A 339 -15.51 -7.88 26.37
C LEU A 339 -16.85 -7.99 27.08
N ASP A 340 -17.88 -7.37 26.51
CA ASP A 340 -19.28 -7.58 26.84
C ASP A 340 -19.95 -8.18 25.59
N ALA A 341 -20.52 -9.38 25.73
CA ALA A 341 -21.12 -10.09 24.61
C ALA A 341 -22.41 -10.80 25.03
N ARG A 342 -23.39 -10.75 24.15
CA ARG A 342 -24.67 -11.42 24.27
C ARG A 342 -24.89 -12.32 23.08
N LEU A 343 -25.35 -13.53 23.32
CA LEU A 343 -25.79 -14.49 22.31
C LEU A 343 -27.25 -14.86 22.61
N ASP A 344 -28.12 -14.61 21.64
CA ASP A 344 -29.51 -15.02 21.71
C ASP A 344 -29.65 -16.38 21.01
N SER A 345 -30.46 -17.26 21.52
CA SER A 345 -30.77 -18.63 21.08
C SER A 345 -29.92 -19.20 19.95
N LEU A 346 -29.16 -20.28 20.24
CA LEU A 346 -28.37 -21.01 19.25
C LEU A 346 -28.94 -22.42 19.10
N ASP A 347 -29.41 -22.75 17.91
CA ASP A 347 -29.79 -24.11 17.53
C ASP A 347 -28.53 -24.82 16.96
N LEU A 348 -28.06 -25.88 17.63
CA LEU A 348 -26.87 -26.65 17.26
C LEU A 348 -27.25 -27.90 16.45
#